data_3a86af171b4bf1355bbadbb0bc630582
#
_entry.id   3a86af171b4bf1355bbadbb0bc630582
#
_cell.length_a   1.000
_cell.length_b   1.000
_cell.length_c   1.000
_cell.angle_alpha   90.00
_cell.angle_beta   90.00
_cell.angle_gamma   90.00
#
_symmetry.space_group_name_H-M   'P 1'
#
loop_
_entity.id
_entity.type
_entity.pdbx_description
1 polymer ?
#
loop_
_entity_poly.entity_id
_entity_poly.type
_entity_poly.pdbx_seq_one_letter_code
_entity_poly.pdbx_strand_id
1 'polypeptide(L)'
;LMVVYVTCVIFRIPIGDSFVAVALTIIGYSINDTIVIYDRIRENFKKYPKEPIETMTNLSISQSMTRSINTNLAVLISVSLVFILAQVNSIESVQSFALPMAIGSISGCYSTICIAGPLWVAWKKHKGTEHKIYQ
;
A
#
# COMPACT_ATOMS: atom_id res chain seq x y z
N LEU A 1 -3.19 7.89 4.66
CA LEU A 1 -3.99 9.12 4.54
C LEU A 1 -3.42 10.30 5.32
N MET A 2 -2.95 10.10 6.55
CA MET A 2 -2.33 11.18 7.35
C MET A 2 -1.17 11.86 6.62
N VAL A 3 -0.28 11.09 6.00
CA VAL A 3 0.84 11.64 5.21
C VAL A 3 0.34 12.50 4.05
N VAL A 4 -0.68 12.06 3.35
CA VAL A 4 -1.28 12.82 2.24
C VAL A 4 -1.92 14.12 2.73
N TYR A 5 -2.64 14.03 3.84
CA TYR A 5 -3.24 15.23 4.46
C TYR A 5 -2.16 16.25 4.86
N VAL A 6 -1.11 15.80 5.55
CA VAL A 6 0.02 16.68 5.93
C VAL A 6 0.70 17.29 4.70
N THR A 7 0.88 16.50 3.64
CA THR A 7 1.43 17.00 2.37
C THR A 7 0.57 18.11 1.78
N CYS A 8 -0.75 17.92 1.73
CA CYS A 8 -1.67 18.95 1.24
C CYS A 8 -1.58 20.24 2.08
N VAL A 9 -1.45 20.12 3.39
CA VAL A 9 -1.30 21.27 4.29
C VAL A 9 0.03 22.00 4.05
N ILE A 10 1.14 21.27 3.93
CA ILE A 10 2.47 21.85 3.70
C ILE A 10 2.54 22.59 2.36
N PHE A 11 2.02 22.00 1.31
CA PHE A 11 2.02 22.57 -0.04
C PHE A 11 0.84 23.55 -0.27
N ARG A 12 -0.01 23.77 0.75
CA ARG A 12 -1.21 24.63 0.65
C ARG A 12 -2.14 24.26 -0.51
N ILE A 13 -2.25 22.96 -0.77
CA ILE A 13 -3.16 22.44 -1.78
C ILE A 13 -4.59 22.46 -1.21
N PRO A 14 -5.57 23.03 -1.92
CA PRO A 14 -6.94 23.10 -1.43
C PRO A 14 -7.52 21.69 -1.22
N ILE A 15 -8.06 21.48 -0.02
CA ILE A 15 -8.72 20.21 0.34
C ILE A 15 -10.14 20.28 -0.20
N GLY A 16 -10.32 19.76 -1.40
CA GLY A 16 -11.60 19.73 -2.11
C GLY A 16 -11.85 18.35 -2.74
N ASP A 17 -12.60 18.35 -3.83
CA ASP A 17 -12.97 17.13 -4.55
C ASP A 17 -11.75 16.32 -5.03
N SER A 18 -10.69 17.00 -5.43
CA SER A 18 -9.42 16.38 -5.82
C SER A 18 -8.78 15.60 -4.67
N PHE A 19 -8.83 16.11 -3.44
CA PHE A 19 -8.33 15.42 -2.26
C PHE A 19 -9.14 14.15 -1.98
N VAL A 20 -10.45 14.20 -2.09
CA VAL A 20 -11.33 13.05 -1.91
C VAL A 20 -11.01 11.96 -2.94
N ALA A 21 -10.84 12.34 -4.20
CA ALA A 21 -10.48 11.42 -5.27
C ALA A 21 -9.13 10.74 -5.01
N VAL A 22 -8.12 11.50 -4.60
CA VAL A 22 -6.79 10.98 -4.21
C VAL A 22 -6.90 10.03 -3.03
N ALA A 23 -7.63 10.41 -1.98
CA ALA A 23 -7.82 9.60 -0.79
C ALA A 23 -8.47 8.24 -1.11
N LEU A 24 -9.53 8.23 -1.89
CA LEU A 24 -10.21 7.01 -2.33
C LEU A 24 -9.30 6.12 -3.18
N THR A 25 -8.53 6.71 -4.08
CA THR A 25 -7.59 5.98 -4.94
C THR A 25 -6.49 5.32 -4.11
N ILE A 26 -5.90 6.05 -3.16
CA ILE A 26 -4.84 5.54 -2.28
C ILE A 26 -5.36 4.43 -1.37
N ILE A 27 -6.56 4.57 -0.83
CA ILE A 27 -7.22 3.51 -0.06
C ILE A 27 -7.40 2.26 -0.92
N GLY A 28 -7.87 2.42 -2.14
CA GLY A 28 -8.04 1.31 -3.08
C GLY A 28 -6.73 0.57 -3.37
N TYR A 29 -5.65 1.27 -3.64
CA TYR A 29 -4.33 0.68 -3.83
C TYR A 29 -3.81 -0.02 -2.58
N SER A 30 -3.94 0.61 -1.42
CA SER A 30 -3.47 0.03 -0.15
C SER A 30 -4.22 -1.25 0.21
N ILE A 31 -5.54 -1.27 0.02
CA ILE A 31 -6.35 -2.48 0.23
C ILE A 31 -5.95 -3.58 -0.75
N ASN A 32 -5.78 -3.25 -2.03
CA ASN A 32 -5.38 -4.21 -3.04
C ASN A 32 -4.03 -4.87 -2.72
N ASP A 33 -3.03 -4.09 -2.34
CA ASP A 33 -1.71 -4.60 -1.94
C ASP A 33 -1.80 -5.48 -0.69
N THR A 34 -2.59 -5.08 0.29
CA THR A 34 -2.82 -5.84 1.53
C THR A 34 -3.48 -7.18 1.23
N ILE A 35 -4.49 -7.21 0.37
CA ILE A 35 -5.16 -8.44 -0.05
C ILE A 35 -4.16 -9.40 -0.72
N VAL A 36 -3.32 -8.91 -1.62
CA VAL A 36 -2.31 -9.72 -2.31
C VAL A 36 -1.34 -10.36 -1.32
N ILE A 37 -0.86 -9.62 -0.33
CA ILE A 37 0.03 -10.15 0.70
C ILE A 37 -0.66 -11.21 1.55
N TYR A 38 -1.88 -10.95 2.01
CA TYR A 38 -2.63 -11.90 2.84
C TYR A 38 -3.03 -13.15 2.07
N ASP A 39 -3.36 -13.04 0.80
CA ASP A 39 -3.66 -14.18 -0.04
C ASP A 39 -2.43 -15.07 -0.23
N ARG A 40 -1.26 -14.46 -0.40
CA ARG A 40 0.02 -15.18 -0.47
C ARG A 40 0.39 -15.85 0.86
N ILE A 41 0.15 -15.18 1.97
CA ILE A 41 0.34 -15.77 3.31
C ILE A 41 -0.57 -16.99 3.45
N ARG A 42 -1.83 -16.89 3.07
CA ARG A 42 -2.79 -17.99 3.13
C ARG A 42 -2.40 -19.17 2.25
N GLU A 43 -1.91 -18.91 1.03
CA GLU A 43 -1.40 -19.94 0.12
C GLU A 43 -0.21 -20.68 0.71
N ASN A 44 0.77 -19.94 1.25
CA ASN A 44 1.96 -20.52 1.86
C ASN A 44 1.62 -21.34 3.12
N PHE A 45 0.63 -20.93 3.90
CA PHE A 45 0.13 -21.70 5.03
C PHE A 45 -0.38 -23.09 4.63
N LYS A 46 -1.05 -23.19 3.50
CA LYS A 46 -1.52 -24.47 2.97
C LYS A 46 -0.37 -25.34 2.47
N LYS A 47 0.66 -24.71 1.92
CA LYS A 47 1.82 -25.41 1.33
C LYS A 47 2.79 -25.96 2.39
N TYR A 48 2.98 -25.22 3.48
CA TYR A 48 3.99 -25.50 4.51
C TYR A 48 3.39 -25.45 5.92
N PRO A 49 2.52 -26.39 6.30
CA PRO A 49 1.77 -26.30 7.57
C PRO A 49 2.62 -26.46 8.82
N LYS A 50 3.88 -26.89 8.70
CA LYS A 50 4.81 -27.14 9.82
C LYS A 50 5.74 -25.98 10.13
N GLU A 51 5.76 -24.95 9.30
CA GLU A 51 6.65 -23.81 9.46
C GLU A 51 6.09 -22.77 10.46
N PRO A 52 6.96 -22.06 11.21
CA PRO A 52 6.53 -20.98 12.10
C PRO A 52 5.81 -19.87 11.33
N ILE A 53 4.81 -19.26 11.96
CA ILE A 53 4.02 -18.17 11.37
C ILE A 53 4.91 -17.00 10.90
N GLU A 54 5.92 -16.66 11.68
CA GLU A 54 6.85 -15.56 11.35
C GLU A 54 7.63 -15.83 10.06
N THR A 55 8.19 -17.02 9.93
CA THR A 55 8.96 -17.44 8.74
C THR A 55 8.07 -17.44 7.50
N MET A 56 6.84 -17.94 7.62
CA MET A 56 5.85 -17.94 6.56
C MET A 56 5.45 -16.55 6.11
N THR A 57 5.23 -15.66 7.06
CA THR A 57 4.85 -14.28 6.76
C THR A 57 5.98 -13.55 6.07
N ASN A 58 7.23 -13.71 6.55
CA ASN A 58 8.40 -13.12 5.92
C ASN A 58 8.61 -13.65 4.49
N LEU A 59 8.46 -14.94 4.27
CA LEU A 59 8.54 -15.55 2.94
C LEU A 59 7.46 -15.00 2.01
N SER A 60 6.24 -14.88 2.48
CA SER A 60 5.10 -14.38 1.71
C SER A 60 5.27 -12.91 1.33
N ILE A 61 5.75 -12.09 2.25
CA ILE A 61 6.07 -10.68 2.00
C ILE A 61 7.18 -10.59 0.95
N SER A 62 8.26 -11.35 1.11
CA SER A 62 9.38 -11.36 0.15
C SER A 62 8.93 -11.77 -1.25
N GLN A 63 8.08 -12.77 -1.38
CA GLN A 63 7.53 -13.22 -2.67
C GLN A 63 6.60 -12.20 -3.32
N SER A 64 5.83 -11.47 -2.51
CA SER A 64 4.90 -10.45 -2.99
C SER A 64 5.56 -9.10 -3.24
N MET A 65 6.72 -8.86 -2.66
CA MET A 65 7.42 -7.57 -2.67
C MET A 65 7.74 -7.08 -4.09
N THR A 66 8.25 -7.96 -4.94
CA THR A 66 8.58 -7.62 -6.34
C THR A 66 7.35 -7.14 -7.10
N ARG A 67 6.20 -7.79 -6.90
CA ARG A 67 4.95 -7.39 -7.54
C ARG A 67 4.48 -6.02 -7.03
N SER A 68 4.49 -5.81 -5.73
CA SER A 68 4.07 -4.54 -5.12
C SER A 68 4.99 -3.39 -5.54
N ILE A 69 6.30 -3.61 -5.58
CA ILE A 69 7.28 -2.62 -6.04
C ILE A 69 7.05 -2.27 -7.50
N ASN A 70 6.89 -3.26 -8.37
CA ASN A 70 6.65 -3.02 -9.80
C ASN A 70 5.35 -2.25 -10.05
N THR A 71 4.29 -2.59 -9.34
CA THR A 71 3.00 -1.89 -9.43
C THR A 71 3.12 -0.44 -8.97
N ASN A 72 3.77 -0.20 -7.82
CA ASN A 72 3.98 1.16 -7.32
C ASN A 72 4.90 1.98 -8.23
N LEU A 73 5.93 1.37 -8.79
CA LEU A 73 6.82 2.03 -9.74
C LEU A 73 6.06 2.45 -11.00
N ALA A 74 5.20 1.58 -11.54
CA ALA A 74 4.36 1.91 -12.70
C ALA A 74 3.40 3.07 -12.39
N VAL A 75 2.77 3.07 -11.22
CA VAL A 75 1.90 4.16 -10.77
C VAL A 75 2.69 5.46 -10.63
N LEU A 76 3.88 5.42 -10.01
CA LEU A 76 4.73 6.60 -9.84
C LEU A 76 5.16 7.18 -11.19
N ILE A 77 5.57 6.36 -12.14
CA ILE A 77 5.94 6.81 -13.49
C ILE A 77 4.74 7.46 -14.17
N SER A 78 3.57 6.82 -14.11
CA SER A 78 2.34 7.35 -14.72
C SER A 78 1.93 8.69 -14.11
N VAL A 79 1.92 8.80 -12.80
CA VAL A 79 1.56 10.03 -12.09
C VAL A 79 2.60 11.13 -12.34
N SER A 80 3.87 10.78 -12.41
CA SER A 80 4.94 11.74 -12.73
C SER A 80 4.80 12.30 -14.14
N LEU A 81 4.45 11.48 -15.12
CA LEU A 81 4.17 11.93 -16.48
C LEU A 81 2.96 12.87 -16.53
N VAL A 82 1.89 12.52 -15.85
CA VAL A 82 0.70 13.37 -15.74
C VAL A 82 1.05 14.71 -15.08
N PHE A 83 1.86 14.70 -14.03
CA PHE A 83 2.31 15.92 -13.36
C PHE A 83 3.14 16.83 -14.29
N ILE A 84 4.09 16.26 -15.04
CA ILE A 84 4.91 17.00 -15.98
C ILE A 84 4.03 17.63 -17.07
N LEU A 85 3.11 16.85 -17.66
CA LEU A 85 2.20 17.37 -18.68
C LEU A 85 1.29 18.47 -18.13
N ALA A 86 0.81 18.33 -16.90
CA ALA A 86 0.01 19.35 -16.23
C ALA A 86 0.81 20.64 -15.98
N GLN A 87 2.10 20.50 -15.67
CA GLN A 87 3.00 21.63 -15.48
C GLN A 87 3.22 22.41 -16.79
N VAL A 88 3.47 21.70 -17.88
CA VAL A 88 3.68 22.31 -19.22
C VAL A 88 2.42 23.01 -19.71
N ASN A 89 1.24 22.46 -19.46
CA ASN A 89 -0.03 23.03 -19.89
C ASN A 89 -0.69 23.96 -18.84
N SER A 90 -0.02 24.20 -17.71
CA SER A 90 -0.51 25.06 -16.61
C SER A 90 -1.89 24.65 -16.06
N ILE A 91 -2.16 23.34 -15.98
CA ILE A 91 -3.42 22.80 -15.47
C ILE A 91 -3.29 22.58 -13.96
N GLU A 92 -3.62 23.58 -13.16
CA GLU A 92 -3.50 23.56 -11.70
C GLU A 92 -4.30 22.44 -11.02
N SER A 93 -5.49 22.12 -11.54
CA SER A 93 -6.34 21.07 -10.98
C SER A 93 -5.67 19.68 -11.05
N VAL A 94 -4.97 19.40 -12.13
CA VAL A 94 -4.26 18.13 -12.31
C VAL A 94 -2.98 18.08 -11.48
N GLN A 95 -2.28 19.19 -11.33
CA GLN A 95 -1.12 19.29 -10.43
C GLN A 95 -1.50 19.03 -8.98
N SER A 96 -2.61 19.63 -8.53
CA SER A 96 -3.13 19.42 -7.17
C SER A 96 -3.56 17.97 -6.89
N PHE A 97 -3.89 17.21 -7.92
CA PHE A 97 -4.20 15.78 -7.83
C PHE A 97 -2.94 14.91 -7.86
N ALA A 98 -2.04 15.16 -8.80
CA ALA A 98 -0.89 14.31 -9.07
C ALA A 98 0.14 14.28 -7.92
N LEU A 99 0.45 15.40 -7.32
CA LEU A 99 1.46 15.52 -6.27
C LEU A 99 1.08 14.71 -5.01
N PRO A 100 -0.12 14.90 -4.40
CA PRO A 100 -0.55 14.10 -3.25
C PRO A 100 -0.64 12.61 -3.58
N MET A 101 -1.05 12.27 -4.80
CA MET A 101 -1.16 10.88 -5.23
C MET A 101 0.20 10.19 -5.30
N ALA A 102 1.23 10.83 -5.82
CA ALA A 102 2.58 10.28 -5.86
C ALA A 102 3.11 9.98 -4.44
N ILE A 103 3.00 10.95 -3.54
CA ILE A 103 3.46 10.81 -2.14
C ILE A 103 2.63 9.76 -1.41
N GLY A 104 1.33 9.75 -1.62
CA GLY A 104 0.42 8.77 -1.02
C GLY A 104 0.68 7.35 -1.47
N SER A 105 1.04 7.14 -2.74
CA SER A 105 1.39 5.82 -3.27
C SER A 105 2.66 5.26 -2.63
N ILE A 106 3.69 6.08 -2.46
CA ILE A 106 4.93 5.69 -1.78
C ILE A 106 4.65 5.33 -0.32
N SER A 107 3.91 6.18 0.39
CA SER A 107 3.53 5.95 1.78
C SER A 107 2.66 4.71 1.96
N GLY A 108 1.72 4.48 1.05
CA GLY A 108 0.85 3.30 1.04
C GLY A 108 1.62 2.01 0.85
N CYS A 109 2.57 1.98 -0.09
CA CYS A 109 3.45 0.83 -0.31
C CYS A 109 4.27 0.50 0.95
N TYR A 110 4.90 1.49 1.53
CA TYR A 110 5.66 1.34 2.78
C TYR A 110 4.77 0.79 3.91
N SER A 111 3.61 1.38 4.12
CA SER A 111 2.66 0.96 5.16
C SER A 111 2.21 -0.49 4.98
N THR A 112 1.91 -0.90 3.76
CA THR A 112 1.46 -2.26 3.49
C THR A 112 2.56 -3.29 3.75
N ILE A 113 3.78 -3.02 3.29
CA ILE A 113 4.90 -3.97 3.45
C ILE A 113 5.38 -4.01 4.89
N CYS A 114 5.57 -2.85 5.52
CA CYS A 114 6.26 -2.77 6.82
C CYS A 114 5.33 -2.86 8.03
N ILE A 115 4.02 -2.61 7.87
CA ILE A 115 3.07 -2.56 8.99
C ILE A 115 2.07 -3.71 8.93
N ALA A 116 1.44 -3.94 7.79
CA ALA A 116 0.36 -4.92 7.67
C ALA A 116 0.82 -6.36 7.94
N GLY A 117 1.99 -6.76 7.45
CA GLY A 117 2.54 -8.09 7.68
C GLY A 117 2.84 -8.37 9.17
N PRO A 118 3.70 -7.58 9.81
CA PRO A 118 3.98 -7.73 11.25
C PRO A 118 2.77 -7.61 12.14
N LEU A 119 1.83 -6.72 11.81
CA LEU A 119 0.59 -6.56 12.56
C LEU A 119 -0.29 -7.82 12.53
N TRP A 120 -0.37 -8.47 11.38
CA TRP A 120 -1.11 -9.72 11.22
C TRP A 120 -0.49 -10.86 12.06
N VAL A 121 0.84 -10.97 12.07
CA VAL A 121 1.58 -11.94 12.92
C VAL A 121 1.31 -11.68 14.39
N ALA A 122 1.43 -10.43 14.83
CA ALA A 122 1.18 -10.05 16.22
C ALA A 122 -0.26 -10.36 16.65
N TRP A 123 -1.23 -10.06 15.80
CA TRP A 123 -2.64 -10.35 16.07
C TRP A 123 -2.92 -11.86 16.17
N LYS A 124 -2.32 -12.65 15.31
CA LYS A 124 -2.49 -14.09 15.29
C LYS A 124 -1.82 -14.76 16.49
N LYS A 125 -0.66 -14.29 16.91
CA LYS A 125 0.01 -14.73 18.15
C LYS A 125 -0.82 -14.41 19.38
N HIS A 126 -1.40 -13.21 19.44
CA HIS A 126 -2.23 -12.79 20.59
C HIS A 126 -3.49 -13.65 20.73
N LYS A 127 -4.06 -14.10 19.62
CA LYS A 127 -5.25 -14.98 19.65
C LYS A 127 -4.98 -16.43 20.04
N GLY A 128 -3.73 -16.83 20.25
CA GLY A 128 -3.38 -18.19 20.67
C GLY A 128 -3.76 -19.30 19.71
N THR A 129 -3.98 -18.97 18.44
CA THR A 129 -4.49 -19.89 17.43
C THR A 129 -3.35 -20.60 16.67
N GLU A 130 -2.20 -20.77 17.32
CA GLU A 130 -1.00 -21.27 16.63
C GLU A 130 -1.08 -22.72 16.15
N HIS A 131 -1.96 -23.56 16.69
CA HIS A 131 -1.92 -25.00 16.38
C HIS A 131 -3.27 -25.69 16.13
N LYS A 132 -4.41 -25.04 16.27
CA LYS A 132 -5.71 -25.74 16.29
C LYS A 132 -6.54 -25.67 15.01
N ILE A 133 -6.13 -24.98 13.98
CA ILE A 133 -6.97 -24.79 12.78
C ILE A 133 -6.67 -25.80 11.65
N TYR A 134 -5.61 -26.59 11.78
CA TYR A 134 -5.16 -27.49 10.71
C TYR A 134 -4.83 -28.93 11.18
N GLN A 135 -5.52 -29.41 12.23
CA GLN A 135 -5.64 -30.85 12.48
C GLN A 135 -6.91 -31.38 11.89
#